data_b60c7b2190b2b97f4c3994075a980e81
#
_entry.id   b60c7b2190b2b97f4c3994075a980e81
#
_cell.length_a   1.000
_cell.length_b   1.000
_cell.length_c   1.000
_cell.angle_alpha   90.00
_cell.angle_beta   90.00
_cell.angle_gamma   90.00
#
_symmetry.space_group_name_H-M   'P 1'
#
loop_
_entity.id
_entity.type
_entity.pdbx_description
1 polymer ?
#
loop_
_entity_poly.entity_id
_entity_poly.type
_entity_poly.pdbx_seq_one_letter_code
_entity_poly.pdbx_strand_id
1 'polypeptide(L)'
;MFKQIKYITAVVSIFFFIACNKHSNEDILNFVDPFIGTGFHGHTFPGPTLPFGMVQVGPDTRIEGWDGCSGYHYSDTIIYGFSHTHLSGTGIGDYCDLLLMPIQGIPTFNNGYQDPSILNYASSFNKKKEKARAGFYEVNLDKHDIQVQLTCTERVGIHQYSFSNSNDASIVVDLEHRDKLLESELYLSSDSMIMGKRISQSWAQKQYFYFCIALSSAYDVQFNDDSIPTKAILKLRESKDDVLVKVGVSTVSAESARNNLALEAPHWNFNEYKLNAKSSWRKELQKINIKSSADSVKTCLLYTSDAADDKQ
;
A
#
# COMPACT_ATOMS: atom_id res chain seq x y z
N MET A 1 -10.39 46.85 52.54
CA MET A 1 -10.56 45.39 52.50
C MET A 1 -11.56 44.91 51.40
N PHE A 2 -12.68 45.53 51.21
CA PHE A 2 -13.71 45.12 50.23
C PHE A 2 -13.35 45.33 48.72
N LYS A 3 -12.44 46.23 48.38
CA LYS A 3 -12.02 46.46 46.98
C LYS A 3 -11.08 45.37 46.42
N GLN A 4 -10.27 44.76 47.28
CA GLN A 4 -9.35 43.70 46.86
C GLN A 4 -10.06 42.38 46.61
N ILE A 5 -11.14 42.06 47.30
CA ILE A 5 -11.94 40.86 47.14
C ILE A 5 -12.63 40.83 45.76
N LYS A 6 -13.10 41.98 45.24
CA LYS A 6 -13.75 42.08 43.93
C LYS A 6 -12.78 41.76 42.75
N TYR A 7 -11.49 42.13 42.88
CA TYR A 7 -10.49 41.82 41.83
C TYR A 7 -10.08 40.36 41.84
N ILE A 8 -9.99 39.71 43.00
CA ILE A 8 -9.67 38.28 43.11
C ILE A 8 -10.81 37.44 42.54
N THR A 9 -12.05 37.79 42.78
CA THR A 9 -13.22 37.06 42.23
C THR A 9 -13.32 37.22 40.71
N ALA A 10 -13.00 38.41 40.16
CA ALA A 10 -12.98 38.64 38.72
C ALA A 10 -11.84 37.85 37.99
N VAL A 11 -10.65 37.79 38.59
CA VAL A 11 -9.51 37.04 38.06
C VAL A 11 -9.75 35.54 38.11
N VAL A 12 -10.35 35.00 39.18
CA VAL A 12 -10.70 33.58 39.28
C VAL A 12 -11.81 33.20 38.27
N SER A 13 -12.79 34.09 38.01
CA SER A 13 -13.82 33.85 37.00
C SER A 13 -13.25 33.85 35.58
N ILE A 14 -12.22 34.69 35.28
CA ILE A 14 -11.57 34.70 33.98
C ILE A 14 -10.75 33.41 33.75
N PHE A 15 -10.10 32.87 34.77
CA PHE A 15 -9.38 31.60 34.69
C PHE A 15 -10.33 30.39 34.48
N PHE A 16 -11.55 30.41 34.99
CA PHE A 16 -12.52 29.36 34.79
C PHE A 16 -13.10 29.37 33.37
N PHE A 17 -13.17 30.50 32.67
CA PHE A 17 -13.62 30.56 31.27
C PHE A 17 -12.54 30.14 30.26
N ILE A 18 -11.26 30.16 30.61
CA ILE A 18 -10.16 29.71 29.75
C ILE A 18 -9.98 28.18 29.82
N ALA A 19 -10.49 27.51 30.86
CA ALA A 19 -10.34 26.06 31.04
C ALA A 19 -11.37 25.22 30.31
N CYS A 20 -12.31 25.82 29.58
CA CYS A 20 -13.41 25.07 28.93
C CYS A 20 -13.46 25.34 27.43
N ASN A 21 -12.43 24.91 26.68
CA ASN A 21 -12.52 24.64 25.25
C ASN A 21 -11.26 23.91 24.73
N LYS A 22 -10.86 22.83 25.39
CA LYS A 22 -10.14 21.77 24.69
C LYS A 22 -11.19 20.83 24.07
N HIS A 23 -11.91 21.28 23.07
CA HIS A 23 -12.29 20.38 22.02
C HIS A 23 -10.97 20.00 21.33
N SER A 24 -10.37 18.90 21.77
CA SER A 24 -9.40 18.21 20.94
C SER A 24 -10.20 17.88 19.68
N ASN A 25 -9.94 18.62 18.59
CA ASN A 25 -10.35 18.20 17.26
C ASN A 25 -9.61 16.87 17.01
N GLU A 26 -10.18 15.77 17.50
CA GLU A 26 -9.65 14.46 17.19
C GLU A 26 -9.63 14.33 15.66
N ASP A 27 -8.46 13.92 15.16
CA ASP A 27 -8.29 13.72 13.70
C ASP A 27 -9.25 12.61 13.26
N ILE A 28 -10.20 12.90 12.37
CA ILE A 28 -11.18 11.95 11.86
C ILE A 28 -10.51 10.67 11.32
N LEU A 29 -9.28 10.77 10.86
CA LEU A 29 -8.49 9.62 10.39
C LEU A 29 -8.16 8.60 11.48
N ASN A 30 -8.25 8.96 12.76
CA ASN A 30 -8.05 8.03 13.86
C ASN A 30 -9.20 7.02 14.00
N PHE A 31 -10.34 7.30 13.38
CA PHE A 31 -11.51 6.40 13.36
C PHE A 31 -11.55 5.52 12.11
N VAL A 32 -10.58 5.66 11.19
CA VAL A 32 -10.46 4.83 9.99
C VAL A 32 -9.51 3.67 10.28
N ASP A 33 -10.02 2.45 10.25
CA ASP A 33 -9.24 1.22 10.38
C ASP A 33 -9.28 0.41 9.08
N PRO A 34 -8.21 0.44 8.24
CA PRO A 34 -8.16 -0.30 6.98
C PRO A 34 -8.18 -1.83 7.14
N PHE A 35 -8.07 -2.38 8.35
CA PHE A 35 -8.20 -3.81 8.58
C PHE A 35 -9.66 -4.30 8.69
N ILE A 36 -10.62 -3.40 8.81
CA ILE A 36 -12.05 -3.77 8.80
C ILE A 36 -12.39 -4.37 7.42
N GLY A 37 -13.03 -5.55 7.43
CA GLY A 37 -13.37 -6.31 6.23
C GLY A 37 -12.24 -7.16 5.64
N THR A 38 -11.05 -7.20 6.25
CA THR A 38 -9.92 -8.01 5.74
C THR A 38 -9.93 -9.46 6.26
N GLY A 39 -10.82 -9.81 7.18
CA GLY A 39 -11.01 -11.17 7.71
C GLY A 39 -12.34 -11.78 7.29
N PHE A 40 -12.53 -13.08 7.60
CA PHE A 40 -13.70 -13.86 7.19
C PHE A 40 -13.97 -13.70 5.68
N HIS A 41 -15.15 -13.27 5.30
CA HIS A 41 -15.62 -13.09 3.92
C HIS A 41 -15.72 -11.60 3.52
N GLY A 42 -14.97 -10.72 4.16
CA GLY A 42 -15.08 -9.28 3.91
C GLY A 42 -14.40 -8.79 2.63
N HIS A 43 -13.42 -9.53 2.11
CA HIS A 43 -12.76 -9.31 0.81
C HIS A 43 -12.22 -7.90 0.59
N THR A 44 -11.58 -7.31 1.62
CA THR A 44 -10.90 -6.02 1.52
C THR A 44 -9.39 -6.17 1.74
N PHE A 45 -8.62 -5.14 1.43
CA PHE A 45 -7.18 -5.11 1.64
C PHE A 45 -6.76 -3.87 2.46
N PRO A 46 -5.68 -3.92 3.26
CA PRO A 46 -5.30 -2.84 4.16
C PRO A 46 -4.35 -1.81 3.54
N GLY A 47 -4.01 -1.94 2.27
CA GLY A 47 -3.00 -1.13 1.59
C GLY A 47 -3.46 0.30 1.28
N PRO A 48 -2.51 1.22 1.02
CA PRO A 48 -2.85 2.60 0.69
C PRO A 48 -3.46 2.75 -0.70
N THR A 49 -4.48 3.59 -0.75
CA THR A 49 -5.07 4.18 -1.95
C THR A 49 -5.44 5.62 -1.66
N LEU A 50 -5.63 6.46 -2.68
CA LEU A 50 -6.21 7.79 -2.53
C LEU A 50 -7.72 7.77 -2.81
N PRO A 51 -8.49 8.75 -2.31
CA PRO A 51 -9.86 8.93 -2.73
C PRO A 51 -9.94 9.01 -4.26
N PHE A 52 -10.64 8.04 -4.89
CA PHE A 52 -10.84 7.91 -6.34
C PHE A 52 -9.55 7.63 -7.15
N GLY A 53 -8.45 7.23 -6.48
CA GLY A 53 -7.20 6.86 -7.14
C GLY A 53 -7.30 5.53 -7.89
N MET A 54 -6.47 5.38 -8.95
CA MET A 54 -6.34 4.13 -9.69
C MET A 54 -5.46 3.13 -8.94
N VAL A 55 -4.38 3.61 -8.29
CA VAL A 55 -3.46 2.75 -7.55
C VAL A 55 -4.08 2.32 -6.23
N GLN A 56 -3.98 1.01 -6.00
CA GLN A 56 -4.38 0.32 -4.79
C GLN A 56 -3.22 -0.60 -4.41
N VAL A 57 -2.15 0.00 -3.87
CA VAL A 57 -0.94 -0.76 -3.54
C VAL A 57 -1.09 -1.42 -2.17
N GLY A 58 -0.74 -2.70 -2.07
CA GLY A 58 -0.92 -3.42 -0.81
C GLY A 58 -0.23 -4.78 -0.76
N PRO A 59 -0.21 -5.40 0.44
CA PRO A 59 0.35 -6.72 0.62
C PRO A 59 -0.55 -7.81 0.02
N ASP A 60 0.07 -8.79 -0.64
CA ASP A 60 -0.59 -10.01 -1.09
C ASP A 60 -0.16 -11.16 -0.19
N THR A 61 -1.15 -11.73 0.54
CA THR A 61 -0.96 -12.84 1.48
C THR A 61 -1.62 -14.13 1.00
N ARG A 62 -2.52 -14.02 0.01
CA ARG A 62 -3.27 -15.17 -0.50
C ARG A 62 -3.41 -15.09 -2.02
N ILE A 63 -2.99 -16.14 -2.71
CA ILE A 63 -2.97 -16.20 -4.18
C ILE A 63 -4.27 -16.79 -4.73
N GLU A 64 -4.86 -17.73 -4.03
CA GLU A 64 -6.03 -18.49 -4.47
C GLU A 64 -7.14 -18.52 -3.41
N GLY A 65 -8.30 -19.00 -3.82
CA GLY A 65 -9.47 -19.18 -2.96
C GLY A 65 -10.37 -17.96 -2.89
N TRP A 66 -11.63 -18.21 -2.56
CA TRP A 66 -12.66 -17.17 -2.51
C TRP A 66 -12.36 -16.08 -1.48
N ASP A 67 -11.94 -16.45 -0.27
CA ASP A 67 -11.56 -15.47 0.77
C ASP A 67 -10.29 -14.67 0.46
N GLY A 68 -9.52 -15.09 -0.55
CA GLY A 68 -8.32 -14.44 -1.01
C GLY A 68 -8.52 -13.52 -2.21
N CYS A 69 -9.76 -13.25 -2.64
CA CYS A 69 -10.01 -12.52 -3.87
C CYS A 69 -9.50 -11.07 -3.86
N SER A 70 -9.39 -10.43 -2.70
CA SER A 70 -8.76 -9.12 -2.54
C SER A 70 -7.22 -9.15 -2.47
N GLY A 71 -6.57 -10.33 -2.56
CA GLY A 71 -5.13 -10.50 -2.41
C GLY A 71 -4.64 -10.63 -0.97
N TYR A 72 -5.40 -10.17 0.00
CA TYR A 72 -5.05 -10.16 1.42
C TYR A 72 -6.12 -10.86 2.27
N HIS A 73 -5.68 -11.58 3.30
CA HIS A 73 -6.58 -12.07 4.35
C HIS A 73 -5.94 -11.95 5.74
N TYR A 74 -6.69 -11.43 6.71
CA TYR A 74 -6.18 -11.10 8.05
C TYR A 74 -5.57 -12.27 8.81
N SER A 75 -6.04 -13.51 8.57
CA SER A 75 -5.51 -14.71 9.23
C SER A 75 -4.16 -15.19 8.68
N ASP A 76 -3.70 -14.67 7.55
CA ASP A 76 -2.49 -15.13 6.91
C ASP A 76 -1.24 -14.60 7.62
N THR A 77 -0.14 -15.35 7.51
CA THR A 77 1.14 -15.05 8.15
C THR A 77 2.32 -14.97 7.17
N ILE A 78 2.03 -15.12 5.87
CA ILE A 78 3.00 -15.05 4.78
C ILE A 78 2.61 -13.92 3.84
N ILE A 79 3.57 -13.08 3.44
CA ILE A 79 3.46 -12.10 2.37
C ILE A 79 4.25 -12.62 1.17
N TYR A 80 3.61 -12.65 -0.01
CA TYR A 80 4.23 -12.98 -1.29
C TYR A 80 4.81 -11.76 -1.98
N GLY A 81 4.35 -10.58 -1.65
CA GLY A 81 4.82 -9.29 -2.15
C GLY A 81 3.75 -8.20 -2.04
N PHE A 82 3.93 -7.15 -2.82
CA PHE A 82 3.08 -5.98 -2.81
C PHE A 82 2.67 -5.65 -4.24
N SER A 83 1.39 -5.87 -4.59
CA SER A 83 0.84 -5.54 -5.89
C SER A 83 0.19 -4.16 -5.93
N HIS A 84 -0.16 -3.66 -7.12
CA HIS A 84 -0.52 -2.26 -7.34
C HIS A 84 -2.00 -2.04 -7.63
N THR A 85 -2.77 -3.13 -7.74
CA THR A 85 -4.22 -3.12 -7.94
C THR A 85 -4.86 -4.17 -7.06
N HIS A 86 -5.96 -3.82 -6.40
CA HIS A 86 -6.73 -4.75 -5.56
C HIS A 86 -8.22 -4.51 -5.75
N LEU A 87 -8.98 -5.57 -5.82
CA LEU A 87 -10.43 -5.50 -5.87
C LEU A 87 -11.01 -5.72 -4.47
N SER A 88 -11.84 -4.82 -3.99
CA SER A 88 -12.44 -4.88 -2.66
C SER A 88 -13.94 -5.09 -2.72
N GLY A 89 -14.49 -5.81 -1.73
CA GLY A 89 -15.92 -5.99 -1.55
C GLY A 89 -16.57 -6.94 -2.55
N THR A 90 -15.79 -7.80 -3.22
CA THR A 90 -16.32 -8.80 -4.17
C THR A 90 -15.71 -10.17 -3.91
N GLY A 91 -16.36 -11.24 -4.38
CA GLY A 91 -15.85 -12.61 -4.33
C GLY A 91 -15.10 -13.03 -5.61
N ILE A 92 -14.52 -12.11 -6.35
CA ILE A 92 -13.85 -12.34 -7.63
C ILE A 92 -12.37 -12.02 -7.49
N GLY A 93 -11.52 -12.96 -7.89
CA GLY A 93 -10.07 -12.81 -7.86
C GLY A 93 -9.52 -12.15 -9.13
N ASP A 94 -9.89 -10.90 -9.38
CA ASP A 94 -9.28 -10.05 -10.41
C ASP A 94 -8.23 -9.12 -9.79
N TYR A 95 -7.37 -8.54 -10.62
CA TYR A 95 -6.31 -7.61 -10.23
C TYR A 95 -5.11 -8.26 -9.52
N CYS A 96 -4.51 -7.60 -8.55
CA CYS A 96 -3.19 -7.88 -7.98
C CYS A 96 -2.09 -7.83 -9.06
N ASP A 97 -2.18 -6.83 -9.95
CA ASP A 97 -1.24 -6.65 -11.04
C ASP A 97 0.11 -6.14 -10.55
N LEU A 98 1.18 -6.63 -11.17
CA LEU A 98 2.54 -6.20 -10.94
C LEU A 98 2.96 -6.30 -9.47
N LEU A 99 3.42 -7.46 -9.07
CA LEU A 99 3.96 -7.68 -7.73
C LEU A 99 5.40 -7.20 -7.64
N LEU A 100 5.73 -6.49 -6.57
CA LEU A 100 7.10 -6.21 -6.12
C LEU A 100 7.36 -6.89 -4.78
N MET A 101 8.52 -7.53 -4.65
CA MET A 101 8.95 -8.11 -3.37
C MET A 101 10.41 -7.77 -3.08
N PRO A 102 10.70 -6.96 -2.05
CA PRO A 102 12.06 -6.74 -1.61
C PRO A 102 12.58 -7.98 -0.88
N ILE A 103 13.78 -8.39 -1.20
CA ILE A 103 14.45 -9.55 -0.61
C ILE A 103 15.89 -9.23 -0.22
N GLN A 104 16.38 -9.94 0.78
CA GLN A 104 17.77 -9.92 1.21
C GLN A 104 18.34 -11.32 1.15
N GLY A 105 19.56 -11.47 0.61
CA GLY A 105 20.22 -12.74 0.41
C GLY A 105 20.11 -13.26 -1.02
N ILE A 106 20.06 -14.58 -1.20
CA ILE A 106 20.09 -15.22 -2.53
C ILE A 106 18.78 -14.94 -3.27
N PRO A 107 18.85 -14.23 -4.43
CA PRO A 107 17.64 -13.93 -5.18
C PRO A 107 17.08 -15.18 -5.90
N THR A 108 15.75 -15.20 -6.07
CA THR A 108 15.03 -16.28 -6.73
C THR A 108 13.75 -15.76 -7.38
N PHE A 109 13.31 -16.43 -8.46
CA PHE A 109 12.02 -16.16 -9.13
C PHE A 109 10.85 -16.98 -8.55
N ASN A 110 11.12 -17.88 -7.59
CA ASN A 110 10.09 -18.71 -6.97
C ASN A 110 9.40 -17.97 -5.82
N ASN A 111 8.06 -17.93 -5.85
CA ASN A 111 7.26 -17.31 -4.79
C ASN A 111 7.05 -18.22 -3.56
N GLY A 112 7.34 -19.51 -3.65
CA GLY A 112 7.16 -20.48 -2.56
C GLY A 112 5.71 -20.92 -2.31
N TYR A 113 4.76 -20.52 -3.15
CA TYR A 113 3.36 -20.90 -2.94
C TYR A 113 3.10 -22.39 -3.14
N GLN A 114 3.65 -22.96 -4.21
CA GLN A 114 3.47 -24.39 -4.52
C GLN A 114 4.35 -25.29 -3.63
N ASP A 115 5.57 -24.87 -3.35
CA ASP A 115 6.50 -25.59 -2.48
C ASP A 115 7.30 -24.59 -1.62
N PRO A 116 6.89 -24.37 -0.36
CA PRO A 116 7.59 -23.46 0.53
C PRO A 116 8.93 -24.01 1.04
N SER A 117 9.26 -25.29 0.81
CA SER A 117 10.50 -25.91 1.25
C SER A 117 11.73 -25.55 0.40
N ILE A 118 11.50 -25.14 -0.85
CA ILE A 118 12.58 -24.68 -1.73
C ILE A 118 12.84 -23.18 -1.57
N LEU A 119 14.01 -22.73 -2.06
CA LEU A 119 14.36 -21.31 -2.05
C LEU A 119 13.26 -20.48 -2.72
N ASN A 120 12.71 -19.52 -1.99
CA ASN A 120 11.62 -18.67 -2.46
C ASN A 120 11.73 -17.27 -1.88
N TYR A 121 10.99 -16.30 -2.49
CA TYR A 121 11.01 -14.90 -2.06
C TYR A 121 9.93 -14.53 -1.03
N ALA A 122 8.92 -15.36 -0.78
CA ALA A 122 7.90 -15.06 0.23
C ALA A 122 8.50 -14.88 1.63
N SER A 123 7.86 -14.08 2.46
CA SER A 123 8.30 -13.82 3.83
C SER A 123 7.19 -13.98 4.84
N SER A 124 7.51 -14.54 5.98
CA SER A 124 6.66 -14.43 7.17
C SER A 124 6.63 -12.99 7.68
N PHE A 125 5.56 -12.64 8.38
CA PHE A 125 5.40 -11.35 9.05
C PHE A 125 4.56 -11.49 10.32
N ASN A 126 4.65 -10.48 11.20
CA ASN A 126 3.95 -10.45 12.46
C ASN A 126 2.84 -9.40 12.44
N LYS A 127 1.59 -9.85 12.57
CA LYS A 127 0.38 -8.99 12.65
C LYS A 127 0.47 -7.86 13.68
N LYS A 128 1.14 -8.10 14.81
CA LYS A 128 1.32 -7.06 15.85
C LYS A 128 2.24 -5.92 15.44
N LYS A 129 3.05 -6.14 14.39
CA LYS A 129 3.96 -5.13 13.83
C LYS A 129 3.41 -4.51 12.55
N GLU A 130 2.34 -5.06 12.01
CA GLU A 130 1.66 -4.54 10.84
C GLU A 130 0.85 -3.28 11.19
N LYS A 131 0.91 -2.27 10.36
CA LYS A 131 0.19 -1.00 10.57
C LYS A 131 -0.44 -0.54 9.26
N ALA A 132 -1.71 -0.17 9.33
CA ALA A 132 -2.42 0.47 8.23
C ALA A 132 -3.10 1.77 8.72
N ARG A 133 -3.15 2.75 7.85
CA ARG A 133 -3.85 4.02 8.02
C ARG A 133 -4.34 4.49 6.66
N ALA A 134 -5.30 5.37 6.63
CA ALA A 134 -5.73 5.99 5.38
C ALA A 134 -4.53 6.57 4.61
N GLY A 135 -4.23 6.01 3.44
CA GLY A 135 -3.11 6.39 2.59
C GLY A 135 -1.71 5.90 3.03
N PHE A 136 -1.62 4.95 3.97
CA PHE A 136 -0.34 4.43 4.45
C PHE A 136 -0.43 3.00 4.96
N TYR A 137 0.59 2.19 4.63
CA TYR A 137 0.77 0.84 5.17
C TYR A 137 2.23 0.60 5.55
N GLU A 138 2.45 -0.21 6.59
CA GLU A 138 3.78 -0.58 7.09
C GLU A 138 3.80 -2.02 7.60
N VAL A 139 4.84 -2.78 7.27
CA VAL A 139 5.08 -4.14 7.76
C VAL A 139 6.57 -4.46 7.81
N ASN A 140 6.96 -5.40 8.68
CA ASN A 140 8.29 -6.01 8.65
C ASN A 140 8.20 -7.39 8.01
N LEU A 141 9.08 -7.66 7.05
CA LEU A 141 9.29 -8.96 6.43
C LEU A 141 10.31 -9.73 7.27
N ASP A 142 9.84 -10.65 8.13
CA ASP A 142 10.67 -11.29 9.15
C ASP A 142 11.79 -12.15 8.55
N LYS A 143 11.55 -12.85 7.41
CA LYS A 143 12.54 -13.69 6.73
C LYS A 143 13.69 -12.88 6.13
N HIS A 144 13.39 -11.70 5.63
CA HIS A 144 14.33 -10.85 4.91
C HIS A 144 14.90 -9.72 5.76
N ASP A 145 14.37 -9.53 6.98
CA ASP A 145 14.71 -8.42 7.88
C ASP A 145 14.63 -7.05 7.18
N ILE A 146 13.47 -6.82 6.54
CA ILE A 146 13.20 -5.60 5.77
C ILE A 146 11.94 -4.93 6.32
N GLN A 147 12.05 -3.63 6.65
CA GLN A 147 10.87 -2.81 6.87
C GLN A 147 10.34 -2.30 5.53
N VAL A 148 9.05 -2.51 5.28
CA VAL A 148 8.35 -2.02 4.11
C VAL A 148 7.36 -0.95 4.53
N GLN A 149 7.40 0.21 3.88
CA GLN A 149 6.41 1.26 4.01
C GLN A 149 5.83 1.59 2.63
N LEU A 150 4.51 1.74 2.54
CA LEU A 150 3.79 2.04 1.32
C LEU A 150 2.94 3.30 1.46
N THR A 151 2.90 4.09 0.41
CA THR A 151 1.95 5.19 0.21
C THR A 151 1.66 5.33 -1.28
N CYS A 152 0.81 6.26 -1.68
CA CYS A 152 0.50 6.43 -3.10
C CYS A 152 0.09 7.87 -3.44
N THR A 153 0.09 8.18 -4.73
CA THR A 153 -0.68 9.23 -5.36
C THR A 153 -1.89 8.61 -6.09
N GLU A 154 -2.54 9.33 -6.96
CA GLU A 154 -3.70 8.78 -7.70
C GLU A 154 -3.31 7.64 -8.64
N ARG A 155 -2.12 7.72 -9.28
CA ARG A 155 -1.65 6.78 -10.30
C ARG A 155 -0.22 6.30 -10.08
N VAL A 156 0.37 6.56 -8.91
CA VAL A 156 1.72 6.09 -8.57
C VAL A 156 1.75 5.43 -7.20
N GLY A 157 2.14 4.17 -7.14
CA GLY A 157 2.51 3.48 -5.91
C GLY A 157 3.91 3.88 -5.48
N ILE A 158 4.10 4.13 -4.18
CA ILE A 158 5.39 4.58 -3.64
C ILE A 158 5.77 3.67 -2.48
N HIS A 159 6.88 2.99 -2.62
CA HIS A 159 7.43 2.08 -1.62
C HIS A 159 8.71 2.65 -1.04
N GLN A 160 8.91 2.43 0.24
CA GLN A 160 10.18 2.61 0.93
C GLN A 160 10.58 1.29 1.57
N TYR A 161 11.77 0.81 1.25
CA TYR A 161 12.35 -0.43 1.76
C TYR A 161 13.59 -0.11 2.58
N SER A 162 13.56 -0.43 3.87
CA SER A 162 14.72 -0.31 4.78
C SER A 162 15.33 -1.69 4.97
N PHE A 163 16.48 -1.91 4.35
CA PHE A 163 17.23 -3.17 4.41
C PHE A 163 18.18 -3.16 5.61
N SER A 164 18.24 -4.26 6.36
CA SER A 164 19.22 -4.42 7.44
C SER A 164 20.65 -4.59 6.94
N ASN A 165 20.82 -5.15 5.73
CA ASN A 165 22.10 -5.27 5.02
C ASN A 165 21.90 -5.00 3.52
N SER A 166 22.38 -3.89 3.05
CA SER A 166 22.18 -3.45 1.67
C SER A 166 23.05 -4.18 0.62
N ASN A 167 24.07 -4.94 1.03
CA ASN A 167 24.99 -5.58 0.09
C ASN A 167 24.35 -6.72 -0.71
N ASP A 168 23.32 -7.38 -0.16
CA ASP A 168 22.61 -8.49 -0.79
C ASP A 168 21.13 -8.17 -1.03
N ALA A 169 20.80 -6.88 -1.19
CA ALA A 169 19.46 -6.40 -1.39
C ALA A 169 19.04 -6.53 -2.85
N SER A 170 17.83 -7.02 -3.08
CA SER A 170 17.24 -7.13 -4.41
C SER A 170 15.73 -6.88 -4.35
N ILE A 171 15.13 -6.57 -5.48
CA ILE A 171 13.68 -6.44 -5.62
C ILE A 171 13.23 -7.37 -6.74
N VAL A 172 12.33 -8.28 -6.42
CA VAL A 172 11.67 -9.14 -7.41
C VAL A 172 10.51 -8.37 -8.03
N VAL A 173 10.39 -8.42 -9.34
CA VAL A 173 9.26 -7.98 -10.13
C VAL A 173 8.59 -9.21 -10.69
N ASP A 174 7.29 -9.42 -10.45
CA ASP A 174 6.56 -10.62 -10.90
C ASP A 174 5.23 -10.22 -11.58
N LEU A 175 5.08 -10.59 -12.86
CA LEU A 175 3.86 -10.41 -13.64
C LEU A 175 2.96 -11.65 -13.65
N GLU A 176 3.42 -12.79 -13.09
CA GLU A 176 2.66 -14.05 -13.03
C GLU A 176 1.95 -14.26 -11.70
N HIS A 177 2.08 -13.31 -10.80
CA HIS A 177 1.66 -13.45 -9.39
C HIS A 177 0.22 -13.92 -9.23
N ARG A 178 -0.71 -13.39 -10.00
CA ARG A 178 -2.15 -13.65 -9.88
C ARG A 178 -2.79 -13.78 -11.25
N ASP A 179 -3.96 -14.42 -11.31
CA ASP A 179 -4.78 -14.66 -12.46
C ASP A 179 -4.02 -15.11 -13.76
N LYS A 180 -4.73 -15.42 -14.80
CA LYS A 180 -4.12 -15.96 -16.03
C LYS A 180 -3.44 -14.85 -16.83
N LEU A 181 -2.11 -14.87 -16.90
CA LEU A 181 -1.34 -14.02 -17.80
C LEU A 181 -1.61 -14.41 -19.26
N LEU A 182 -2.03 -13.47 -20.10
CA LEU A 182 -2.25 -13.64 -21.54
C LEU A 182 -1.08 -13.11 -22.36
N GLU A 183 -0.63 -11.90 -22.03
CA GLU A 183 0.49 -11.22 -22.69
C GLU A 183 1.29 -10.44 -21.67
N SER A 184 2.59 -10.35 -21.85
CA SER A 184 3.49 -9.52 -21.05
C SER A 184 4.53 -8.84 -21.89
N GLU A 185 4.98 -7.69 -21.42
CA GLU A 185 6.25 -7.06 -21.80
C GLU A 185 6.94 -6.60 -20.54
N LEU A 186 8.23 -6.84 -20.43
CA LEU A 186 9.05 -6.41 -19.31
C LEU A 186 10.45 -6.08 -19.83
N TYR A 187 10.86 -4.83 -19.75
CA TYR A 187 12.13 -4.38 -20.31
C TYR A 187 12.75 -3.23 -19.54
N LEU A 188 14.06 -3.10 -19.67
CA LEU A 188 14.82 -1.95 -19.19
C LEU A 188 14.82 -0.86 -20.26
N SER A 189 14.31 0.32 -19.95
CA SER A 189 14.33 1.48 -20.84
C SER A 189 15.72 2.16 -20.86
N SER A 190 15.94 3.03 -21.85
CA SER A 190 17.22 3.75 -22.01
C SER A 190 17.59 4.66 -20.84
N ASP A 191 16.62 5.10 -20.06
CA ASP A 191 16.78 5.93 -18.86
C ASP A 191 16.76 5.12 -17.55
N SER A 192 17.06 3.82 -17.66
CA SER A 192 17.17 2.89 -16.54
C SER A 192 15.90 2.74 -15.70
N MET A 193 14.72 2.81 -16.32
CA MET A 193 13.45 2.44 -15.71
C MET A 193 13.00 1.05 -16.20
N ILE A 194 12.36 0.29 -15.36
CA ILE A 194 11.70 -0.96 -15.77
C ILE A 194 10.30 -0.61 -16.24
N MET A 195 9.99 -0.97 -17.47
CA MET A 195 8.70 -0.66 -18.08
C MET A 195 8.08 -1.93 -18.67
N GLY A 196 6.77 -1.90 -18.87
CA GLY A 196 6.11 -3.02 -19.50
C GLY A 196 4.59 -2.96 -19.45
N LYS A 197 4.02 -4.11 -19.81
CA LYS A 197 2.58 -4.36 -19.73
C LYS A 197 2.31 -5.76 -19.18
N ARG A 198 1.14 -5.90 -18.61
CA ARG A 198 0.51 -7.16 -18.25
C ARG A 198 -0.90 -7.17 -18.80
N ILE A 199 -1.24 -8.17 -19.61
CA ILE A 199 -2.61 -8.41 -20.04
C ILE A 199 -3.03 -9.73 -19.42
N SER A 200 -4.07 -9.71 -18.63
CA SER A 200 -4.54 -10.86 -17.87
C SER A 200 -6.03 -11.16 -18.13
N GLN A 201 -6.45 -12.30 -17.65
CA GLN A 201 -7.81 -12.79 -17.72
C GLN A 201 -8.20 -13.46 -16.39
N SER A 202 -9.33 -13.01 -15.85
CA SER A 202 -10.08 -13.71 -14.81
C SER A 202 -11.58 -13.49 -15.08
N TRP A 203 -12.29 -12.70 -14.28
CA TRP A 203 -13.65 -12.25 -14.63
C TRP A 203 -13.64 -11.35 -15.87
N ALA A 204 -12.74 -10.36 -15.87
CA ALA A 204 -12.49 -9.58 -17.08
C ALA A 204 -11.87 -10.46 -18.17
N GLN A 205 -12.42 -10.43 -19.38
CA GLN A 205 -11.91 -11.22 -20.53
C GLN A 205 -10.51 -10.79 -20.94
N LYS A 206 -10.21 -9.49 -20.84
CA LYS A 206 -8.87 -8.91 -21.01
C LYS A 206 -8.77 -7.68 -20.11
N GLN A 207 -7.80 -7.72 -19.19
CA GLN A 207 -7.43 -6.59 -18.35
C GLN A 207 -6.09 -6.07 -18.83
N TYR A 208 -6.04 -4.78 -19.14
CA TYR A 208 -4.84 -4.10 -19.63
C TYR A 208 -4.21 -3.30 -18.49
N PHE A 209 -2.99 -3.65 -18.15
CA PHE A 209 -2.20 -2.95 -17.13
C PHE A 209 -0.83 -2.63 -17.68
N TYR A 210 -0.44 -1.36 -17.65
CA TYR A 210 0.85 -0.85 -18.08
C TYR A 210 1.54 -0.16 -16.91
N PHE A 211 2.87 -0.27 -16.85
CA PHE A 211 3.62 0.25 -15.72
C PHE A 211 4.97 0.83 -16.12
N CYS A 212 5.48 1.69 -15.22
CA CYS A 212 6.82 2.23 -15.25
C CYS A 212 7.36 2.26 -13.81
N ILE A 213 8.50 1.60 -13.57
CA ILE A 213 9.14 1.48 -12.25
C ILE A 213 10.43 2.27 -12.26
N ALA A 214 10.61 3.17 -11.27
CA ALA A 214 11.83 3.90 -11.02
C ALA A 214 12.33 3.62 -9.59
N LEU A 215 13.65 3.49 -9.43
CA LEU A 215 14.32 3.28 -8.14
C LEU A 215 15.20 4.47 -7.79
N SER A 216 15.32 4.78 -6.49
CA SER A 216 16.24 5.80 -5.99
C SER A 216 17.70 5.35 -5.96
N SER A 217 17.96 4.05 -6.13
CA SER A 217 19.29 3.41 -6.11
C SER A 217 19.61 2.80 -7.45
N ALA A 218 20.91 2.73 -7.80
CA ALA A 218 21.36 2.01 -8.98
C ALA A 218 21.21 0.50 -8.80
N TYR A 219 20.91 -0.20 -9.88
CA TYR A 219 20.70 -1.65 -9.86
C TYR A 219 21.17 -2.32 -11.16
N ASP A 220 21.38 -3.62 -11.08
CA ASP A 220 21.52 -4.51 -12.22
C ASP A 220 20.23 -5.31 -12.37
N VAL A 221 19.81 -5.59 -13.61
CA VAL A 221 18.60 -6.35 -13.89
C VAL A 221 18.96 -7.74 -14.40
N GLN A 222 18.24 -8.74 -13.88
CA GLN A 222 18.25 -10.11 -14.40
C GLN A 222 16.81 -10.50 -14.72
N PHE A 223 16.53 -10.86 -15.96
CA PHE A 223 15.23 -11.40 -16.37
C PHE A 223 15.20 -12.94 -16.23
N ASN A 224 14.00 -13.48 -16.02
CA ASN A 224 13.80 -14.94 -15.94
C ASN A 224 13.83 -15.63 -17.31
N ASP A 225 13.60 -14.87 -18.38
CA ASP A 225 13.67 -15.32 -19.76
C ASP A 225 14.17 -14.16 -20.64
N ASP A 226 15.04 -14.47 -21.61
CA ASP A 226 15.63 -13.45 -22.48
C ASP A 226 14.70 -13.01 -23.62
N SER A 227 13.71 -13.84 -23.96
CA SER A 227 12.83 -13.63 -25.09
C SER A 227 11.47 -13.04 -24.70
N ILE A 228 10.86 -13.59 -23.65
CA ILE A 228 9.54 -13.17 -23.16
C ILE A 228 9.59 -13.12 -21.63
N PRO A 229 10.25 -12.11 -21.06
CA PRO A 229 10.37 -12.02 -19.61
C PRO A 229 9.01 -11.72 -18.96
N THR A 230 8.73 -12.47 -17.91
CA THR A 230 7.57 -12.28 -17.05
C THR A 230 7.96 -11.87 -15.64
N LYS A 231 9.25 -12.05 -15.30
CA LYS A 231 9.83 -11.68 -14.00
C LYS A 231 11.20 -11.03 -14.16
N ALA A 232 11.53 -10.18 -13.21
CA ALA A 232 12.87 -9.60 -13.10
C ALA A 232 13.35 -9.58 -11.65
N ILE A 233 14.66 -9.66 -11.47
CA ILE A 233 15.35 -9.37 -10.22
C ILE A 233 16.18 -8.11 -10.43
N LEU A 234 15.89 -7.08 -9.64
CA LEU A 234 16.63 -5.82 -9.61
C LEU A 234 17.61 -5.91 -8.44
N LYS A 235 18.86 -6.25 -8.73
CA LYS A 235 19.92 -6.36 -7.73
C LYS A 235 20.50 -4.97 -7.45
N LEU A 236 20.37 -4.48 -6.23
CA LEU A 236 20.87 -3.17 -5.84
C LEU A 236 22.41 -3.21 -5.81
N ARG A 237 23.06 -2.20 -6.43
CA ARG A 237 24.52 -2.14 -6.47
C ARG A 237 25.10 -1.66 -5.15
N GLU A 238 24.51 -0.61 -4.58
CA GLU A 238 24.83 -0.08 -3.27
C GLU A 238 23.60 0.61 -2.72
N SER A 239 23.29 0.40 -1.45
CA SER A 239 22.28 1.19 -0.74
C SER A 239 22.80 1.50 0.65
N LYS A 240 22.99 2.78 0.97
CA LYS A 240 23.38 3.24 2.30
C LYS A 240 22.18 3.67 3.13
N ASP A 241 21.09 4.01 2.47
CA ASP A 241 19.84 4.53 3.03
C ASP A 241 18.65 3.69 2.56
N ASP A 242 17.45 4.11 2.96
CA ASP A 242 16.22 3.52 2.49
C ASP A 242 16.10 3.60 0.95
N VAL A 243 15.71 2.50 0.34
CA VAL A 243 15.47 2.44 -1.10
C VAL A 243 14.03 2.81 -1.38
N LEU A 244 13.83 3.86 -2.16
CA LEU A 244 12.50 4.24 -2.65
C LEU A 244 12.26 3.65 -4.03
N VAL A 245 11.06 3.10 -4.21
CA VAL A 245 10.56 2.62 -5.50
C VAL A 245 9.27 3.35 -5.83
N LYS A 246 9.16 3.85 -7.04
CA LYS A 246 7.94 4.49 -7.57
C LYS A 246 7.44 3.69 -8.75
N VAL A 247 6.15 3.39 -8.75
CA VAL A 247 5.49 2.61 -9.79
C VAL A 247 4.33 3.41 -10.36
N GLY A 248 4.56 4.02 -11.51
CA GLY A 248 3.49 4.64 -12.29
C GLY A 248 2.67 3.58 -13.01
N VAL A 249 1.35 3.73 -13.02
CA VAL A 249 0.42 2.79 -13.67
C VAL A 249 -0.48 3.49 -14.68
N SER A 250 -0.93 2.72 -15.67
CA SER A 250 -1.88 3.19 -16.69
C SER A 250 -2.62 2.00 -17.31
N THR A 251 -3.82 2.23 -17.81
CA THR A 251 -4.57 1.26 -18.65
C THR A 251 -4.42 1.55 -20.16
N VAL A 252 -3.59 2.54 -20.52
CA VAL A 252 -3.46 3.02 -21.91
C VAL A 252 -2.14 2.56 -22.54
N SER A 253 -1.00 2.87 -21.89
CA SER A 253 0.34 2.51 -22.37
C SER A 253 1.40 2.63 -21.29
N ALA A 254 2.56 1.99 -21.48
CA ALA A 254 3.72 2.12 -20.61
C ALA A 254 4.26 3.57 -20.59
N GLU A 255 4.20 4.29 -21.69
CA GLU A 255 4.57 5.71 -21.75
C GLU A 255 3.60 6.59 -20.95
N SER A 256 2.31 6.28 -20.97
CA SER A 256 1.33 6.96 -20.10
C SER A 256 1.62 6.70 -18.62
N ALA A 257 2.02 5.48 -18.26
CA ALA A 257 2.44 5.15 -16.90
C ALA A 257 3.69 5.94 -16.48
N ARG A 258 4.68 6.08 -17.37
CA ARG A 258 5.87 6.91 -17.19
C ARG A 258 5.51 8.39 -16.98
N ASN A 259 4.60 8.93 -17.80
CA ASN A 259 4.13 10.30 -17.68
C ASN A 259 3.40 10.54 -16.35
N ASN A 260 2.57 9.59 -15.91
CA ASN A 260 1.92 9.65 -14.59
C ASN A 260 2.96 9.69 -13.47
N LEU A 261 3.99 8.84 -13.54
CA LEU A 261 5.08 8.82 -12.57
C LEU A 261 5.82 10.17 -12.53
N ALA A 262 6.17 10.74 -13.67
CA ALA A 262 6.89 12.01 -13.76
C ALA A 262 6.07 13.18 -13.21
N LEU A 263 4.76 13.21 -13.48
CA LEU A 263 3.86 14.28 -13.05
C LEU A 263 3.50 14.21 -11.57
N GLU A 264 3.18 13.01 -11.06
CA GLU A 264 2.64 12.85 -9.70
C GLU A 264 3.71 12.56 -8.66
N ALA A 265 4.86 12.00 -9.07
CA ALA A 265 5.93 11.62 -8.16
C ALA A 265 7.31 12.15 -8.62
N PRO A 266 7.49 13.47 -8.78
CA PRO A 266 8.73 14.05 -9.33
C PRO A 266 9.94 13.95 -8.39
N HIS A 267 9.77 13.80 -7.09
CA HIS A 267 10.86 13.78 -6.10
C HIS A 267 10.93 12.47 -5.29
N TRP A 268 12.02 12.30 -4.53
CA TRP A 268 12.28 11.10 -3.71
C TRP A 268 12.03 11.34 -2.21
N ASN A 269 11.01 12.11 -1.84
CA ASN A 269 10.63 12.39 -0.45
C ASN A 269 9.37 11.59 -0.07
N PHE A 270 9.56 10.39 0.47
CA PHE A 270 8.47 9.49 0.89
C PHE A 270 7.50 10.17 1.87
N ASN A 271 8.04 10.89 2.86
CA ASN A 271 7.21 11.50 3.90
C ASN A 271 6.26 12.58 3.33
N GLU A 272 6.66 13.29 2.30
CA GLU A 272 5.80 14.27 1.65
C GLU A 272 4.61 13.60 0.96
N TYR A 273 4.82 12.51 0.22
CA TYR A 273 3.73 11.73 -0.38
C TYR A 273 2.78 11.17 0.68
N LYS A 274 3.31 10.61 1.76
CA LYS A 274 2.53 10.11 2.90
C LYS A 274 1.66 11.21 3.53
N LEU A 275 2.20 12.41 3.73
CA LEU A 275 1.46 13.55 4.27
C LEU A 275 0.38 14.04 3.31
N ASN A 276 0.67 14.06 2.00
CA ASN A 276 -0.29 14.44 0.97
C ASN A 276 -1.44 13.44 0.88
N ALA A 277 -1.16 12.14 0.92
CA ALA A 277 -2.16 11.08 0.98
C ALA A 277 -3.06 11.22 2.21
N LYS A 278 -2.46 11.43 3.38
CA LYS A 278 -3.19 11.71 4.63
C LYS A 278 -4.08 12.95 4.51
N SER A 279 -3.59 14.01 3.90
CA SER A 279 -4.35 15.26 3.71
C SER A 279 -5.54 15.07 2.76
N SER A 280 -5.35 14.32 1.68
CA SER A 280 -6.42 13.99 0.72
C SER A 280 -7.56 13.22 1.39
N TRP A 281 -7.26 12.19 2.17
CA TRP A 281 -8.26 11.45 2.93
C TRP A 281 -8.97 12.32 3.96
N ARG A 282 -8.23 13.15 4.70
CA ARG A 282 -8.84 14.06 5.68
C ARG A 282 -9.84 14.99 5.01
N LYS A 283 -9.50 15.57 3.86
CA LYS A 283 -10.38 16.45 3.08
C LYS A 283 -11.69 15.77 2.69
N GLU A 284 -11.63 14.51 2.25
CA GLU A 284 -12.82 13.76 1.85
C GLU A 284 -13.67 13.36 3.06
N LEU A 285 -13.08 12.81 4.10
CA LEU A 285 -13.79 12.34 5.28
C LEU A 285 -14.42 13.47 6.10
N GLN A 286 -13.82 14.66 6.12
CA GLN A 286 -14.38 15.85 6.80
C GLN A 286 -15.66 16.39 6.16
N LYS A 287 -16.03 15.92 4.96
CA LYS A 287 -17.34 16.28 4.37
C LYS A 287 -18.52 15.79 5.20
N ILE A 288 -18.31 14.75 6.01
CA ILE A 288 -19.29 14.21 6.94
C ILE A 288 -18.81 14.45 8.36
N ASN A 289 -19.57 15.21 9.16
CA ASN A 289 -19.24 15.50 10.56
C ASN A 289 -20.10 14.65 11.49
N ILE A 290 -19.49 13.66 12.13
CA ILE A 290 -20.15 12.76 13.07
C ILE A 290 -19.96 13.29 14.50
N LYS A 291 -21.06 13.69 15.16
CA LYS A 291 -21.04 14.10 16.56
C LYS A 291 -21.43 12.91 17.45
N SER A 292 -20.47 12.26 18.06
CA SER A 292 -20.67 11.21 19.05
C SER A 292 -19.59 11.29 20.12
N SER A 293 -19.95 10.95 21.34
CA SER A 293 -18.99 10.77 22.44
C SER A 293 -18.35 9.38 22.44
N ALA A 294 -18.87 8.44 21.66
CA ALA A 294 -18.37 7.08 21.58
C ALA A 294 -17.55 6.90 20.28
N ASP A 295 -16.28 6.55 20.40
CA ASP A 295 -15.38 6.33 19.26
C ASP A 295 -15.82 5.15 18.38
N SER A 296 -16.37 4.10 18.99
CA SER A 296 -16.93 2.96 18.28
C SER A 296 -18.08 3.36 17.33
N VAL A 297 -18.91 4.34 17.73
CA VAL A 297 -19.99 4.87 16.88
C VAL A 297 -19.42 5.66 15.72
N LYS A 298 -18.38 6.48 15.93
CA LYS A 298 -17.71 7.23 14.87
C LYS A 298 -17.10 6.28 13.83
N THR A 299 -16.37 5.27 14.30
CA THR A 299 -15.79 4.24 13.43
C THR A 299 -16.88 3.50 12.66
N CYS A 300 -17.90 3.02 13.32
CA CYS A 300 -19.00 2.31 12.69
C CYS A 300 -19.67 3.15 11.58
N LEU A 301 -20.00 4.41 11.84
CA LEU A 301 -20.67 5.28 10.85
C LEU A 301 -19.78 5.63 9.64
N LEU A 302 -18.46 5.62 9.77
CA LEU A 302 -17.55 5.82 8.64
C LEU A 302 -17.52 4.59 7.70
N TYR A 303 -17.83 3.40 8.21
CA TYR A 303 -17.77 2.13 7.46
C TYR A 303 -19.13 1.54 7.07
N THR A 304 -20.25 2.10 7.55
CA THR A 304 -21.57 1.47 7.38
C THR A 304 -22.18 1.57 5.98
N SER A 305 -21.54 2.21 5.02
CA SER A 305 -22.02 2.18 3.65
C SER A 305 -21.95 0.78 3.01
N ASP A 306 -21.02 -0.08 3.44
CA ASP A 306 -20.84 -1.42 2.89
C ASP A 306 -21.47 -2.54 3.75
N ALA A 307 -21.74 -2.28 5.02
CA ALA A 307 -22.30 -3.26 5.95
C ALA A 307 -23.79 -3.61 5.67
N ALA A 308 -24.43 -2.98 4.70
CA ALA A 308 -25.81 -3.29 4.32
C ALA A 308 -25.93 -4.56 3.47
N ASP A 309 -24.84 -5.01 2.82
CA ASP A 309 -24.82 -6.18 1.93
C ASP A 309 -24.48 -7.50 2.66
N ASP A 310 -23.96 -7.45 3.88
CA ASP A 310 -23.59 -8.64 4.66
C ASP A 310 -24.76 -9.37 5.32
N LYS A 311 -26.02 -9.06 4.94
CA LYS A 311 -27.23 -9.72 5.43
C LYS A 311 -28.02 -10.40 4.30
N GLN A 312 -27.35 -11.28 3.56
CA GLN A 312 -28.09 -12.30 2.78
C GLN A 312 -27.53 -13.69 3.03
#